data_8693e5e7d4c70bf59650842d41bec8be
#
_entry.id   8693e5e7d4c70bf59650842d41bec8be
#
_cell.length_a   1.000
_cell.length_b   1.000
_cell.length_c   1.000
_cell.angle_alpha   90.00
_cell.angle_beta   90.00
_cell.angle_gamma   90.00
#
_symmetry.space_group_name_H-M   'P 1'
#
loop_
_entity.id
_entity.type
_entity.pdbx_description
1 polymer ?
#
loop_
_entity_poly.entity_id
_entity_poly.type
_entity_poly.pdbx_seq_one_letter_code
_entity_poly.pdbx_strand_id
1 'polypeptide(L)'
;MIEQYIGSVRAVYLIVFLTTAAICFGAAVGSRAIAHSDVRQGLGSLLVLSGVWSLLTALQLLVDSRVAARLLEQGGLIVGISTVFAWLAFASAYAGYQYHRERSLQVAALGVLGGVIVVKLTNPIHELYFTISRTAEPFPHWMVEYGTIHWFVSGFAYTAAVVGFVWLFESFERGDSRPT
;
A
#
# COMPACT_ATOMS: atom_id res chain seq x y z
N MET A 1 -11.71 18.19 -29.72
CA MET A 1 -10.50 17.34 -29.82
C MET A 1 -9.74 17.26 -28.47
N ILE A 2 -9.38 18.40 -27.85
CA ILE A 2 -8.66 18.41 -26.53
C ILE A 2 -9.48 17.77 -25.41
N GLU A 3 -10.77 18.10 -25.26
CA GLU A 3 -11.64 17.51 -24.22
C GLU A 3 -11.82 16.00 -24.37
N GLN A 4 -11.89 15.50 -25.60
CA GLN A 4 -11.99 14.07 -25.87
C GLN A 4 -10.67 13.35 -25.53
N TYR A 5 -9.51 13.98 -25.77
CA TYR A 5 -8.21 13.45 -25.37
C TYR A 5 -8.07 13.41 -23.83
N ILE A 6 -8.44 14.49 -23.14
CA ILE A 6 -8.44 14.58 -21.67
C ILE A 6 -9.33 13.48 -21.06
N GLY A 7 -10.54 13.29 -21.60
CA GLY A 7 -11.46 12.24 -21.16
C GLY A 7 -10.89 10.84 -21.36
N SER A 8 -10.20 10.58 -22.46
CA SER A 8 -9.58 9.27 -22.74
C SER A 8 -8.42 8.97 -21.79
N VAL A 9 -7.57 9.95 -21.48
CA VAL A 9 -6.45 9.76 -20.51
C VAL A 9 -6.99 9.43 -19.13
N ARG A 10 -7.96 10.18 -18.61
CA ARG A 10 -8.61 9.90 -17.32
C ARG A 10 -9.24 8.51 -17.29
N ALA A 11 -9.92 8.10 -18.37
CA ALA A 11 -10.52 6.78 -18.47
C ALA A 11 -9.48 5.66 -18.40
N VAL A 12 -8.31 5.82 -19.03
CA VAL A 12 -7.21 4.85 -18.94
C VAL A 12 -6.74 4.68 -17.50
N TYR A 13 -6.50 5.76 -16.74
CA TYR A 13 -6.12 5.67 -15.34
C TYR A 13 -7.19 4.96 -14.50
N LEU A 14 -8.47 5.29 -14.69
CA LEU A 14 -9.57 4.63 -13.99
C LEU A 14 -9.64 3.14 -14.30
N ILE A 15 -9.51 2.74 -15.57
CA ILE A 15 -9.51 1.33 -15.97
C ILE A 15 -8.35 0.60 -15.30
N VAL A 16 -7.15 1.16 -15.29
CA VAL A 16 -5.97 0.54 -14.67
C VAL A 16 -6.21 0.31 -13.17
N PHE A 17 -6.62 1.35 -12.42
CA PHE A 17 -6.80 1.21 -10.98
C PHE A 17 -7.98 0.32 -10.61
N LEU A 18 -9.11 0.40 -11.32
CA LEU A 18 -10.27 -0.46 -11.07
C LEU A 18 -9.98 -1.93 -11.42
N THR A 19 -9.26 -2.19 -12.52
CA THR A 19 -8.84 -3.54 -12.89
C THR A 19 -7.86 -4.10 -11.85
N THR A 20 -6.89 -3.30 -11.39
CA THR A 20 -5.96 -3.70 -10.33
C THR A 20 -6.71 -4.04 -9.05
N ALA A 21 -7.67 -3.21 -8.64
CA ALA A 21 -8.49 -3.49 -7.46
C ALA A 21 -9.27 -4.80 -7.61
N ALA A 22 -9.91 -5.02 -8.77
CA ALA A 22 -10.66 -6.26 -9.04
C ALA A 22 -9.76 -7.50 -9.01
N ILE A 23 -8.57 -7.44 -9.61
CA ILE A 23 -7.57 -8.52 -9.58
C ILE A 23 -7.13 -8.80 -8.14
N CYS A 24 -6.81 -7.76 -7.37
CA CYS A 24 -6.39 -7.91 -5.98
C CYS A 24 -7.47 -8.55 -5.11
N PHE A 25 -8.72 -8.11 -5.21
CA PHE A 25 -9.82 -8.72 -4.44
C PHE A 25 -10.13 -10.14 -4.91
N GLY A 26 -10.10 -10.42 -6.21
CA GLY A 26 -10.25 -11.76 -6.75
C GLY A 26 -9.15 -12.71 -6.26
N ALA A 27 -7.89 -12.26 -6.30
CA ALA A 27 -6.75 -13.02 -5.78
C ALA A 27 -6.82 -13.21 -4.26
N ALA A 28 -7.33 -12.23 -3.49
CA ALA A 28 -7.56 -12.36 -2.05
C ALA A 28 -8.61 -13.45 -1.75
N VAL A 29 -9.65 -13.59 -2.56
CA VAL A 29 -10.59 -14.71 -2.46
C VAL A 29 -9.89 -16.03 -2.78
N GLY A 30 -9.10 -16.09 -3.86
CA GLY A 30 -8.34 -17.28 -4.25
C GLY A 30 -7.31 -17.71 -3.20
N SER A 31 -6.71 -16.77 -2.47
CA SER A 31 -5.74 -17.07 -1.41
C SER A 31 -6.31 -17.91 -0.26
N ARG A 32 -7.64 -17.96 -0.11
CA ARG A 32 -8.32 -18.80 0.90
C ARG A 32 -8.04 -20.30 0.72
N ALA A 33 -7.66 -20.74 -0.47
CA ALA A 33 -7.27 -22.14 -0.75
C ALA A 33 -5.88 -22.50 -0.21
N ILE A 34 -5.08 -21.55 0.25
CA ILE A 34 -3.75 -21.79 0.83
C ILE A 34 -3.89 -22.50 2.17
N ALA A 35 -3.24 -23.67 2.30
CA ALA A 35 -3.34 -24.52 3.48
C ALA A 35 -2.73 -23.85 4.74
N HIS A 36 -1.54 -23.20 4.61
CA HIS A 36 -0.88 -22.53 5.71
C HIS A 36 -1.61 -21.25 6.11
N SER A 37 -2.17 -21.24 7.33
CA SER A 37 -3.01 -20.14 7.83
C SER A 37 -2.30 -18.78 7.84
N ASP A 38 -1.02 -18.73 8.26
CA ASP A 38 -0.28 -17.47 8.40
C ASP A 38 0.08 -16.88 7.02
N VAL A 39 0.50 -17.75 6.08
CA VAL A 39 0.76 -17.35 4.68
C VAL A 39 -0.53 -16.84 4.04
N ARG A 40 -1.64 -17.55 4.25
CA ARG A 40 -2.96 -17.16 3.75
C ARG A 40 -3.40 -15.81 4.30
N GLN A 41 -3.25 -15.57 5.61
CA GLN A 41 -3.63 -14.30 6.24
C GLN A 41 -2.73 -13.16 5.77
N GLY A 42 -1.42 -13.36 5.72
CA GLY A 42 -0.47 -12.36 5.24
C GLY A 42 -0.72 -11.96 3.79
N LEU A 43 -0.84 -12.96 2.89
CA LEU A 43 -1.12 -12.72 1.48
C LEU A 43 -2.51 -12.10 1.27
N GLY A 44 -3.53 -12.63 1.95
CA GLY A 44 -4.87 -12.09 1.86
C GLY A 44 -4.95 -10.63 2.32
N SER A 45 -4.31 -10.29 3.44
CA SER A 45 -4.23 -8.91 3.93
C SER A 45 -3.51 -7.99 2.95
N LEU A 46 -2.38 -8.44 2.40
CA LEU A 46 -1.61 -7.71 1.40
C LEU A 46 -2.46 -7.39 0.17
N LEU A 47 -3.17 -8.39 -0.36
CA LEU A 47 -4.02 -8.25 -1.55
C LEU A 47 -5.22 -7.33 -1.27
N VAL A 48 -5.89 -7.49 -0.13
CA VAL A 48 -7.02 -6.62 0.23
C VAL A 48 -6.56 -5.16 0.38
N LEU A 49 -5.46 -4.91 1.09
CA LEU A 49 -4.93 -3.55 1.26
C LEU A 49 -4.51 -2.95 -0.09
N SER A 50 -3.87 -3.72 -0.97
CA SER A 50 -3.50 -3.25 -2.32
C SER A 50 -4.74 -2.92 -3.16
N GLY A 51 -5.79 -3.74 -3.09
CA GLY A 51 -7.06 -3.48 -3.75
C GLY A 51 -7.75 -2.22 -3.24
N VAL A 52 -7.78 -2.03 -1.91
CA VAL A 52 -8.32 -0.82 -1.28
C VAL A 52 -7.53 0.41 -1.69
N TRP A 53 -6.19 0.35 -1.70
CA TRP A 53 -5.36 1.46 -2.14
C TRP A 53 -5.65 1.85 -3.60
N SER A 54 -5.71 0.87 -4.50
CA SER A 54 -6.07 1.12 -5.91
C SER A 54 -7.46 1.74 -6.04
N LEU A 55 -8.43 1.28 -5.25
CA LEU A 55 -9.79 1.84 -5.26
C LEU A 55 -9.81 3.30 -4.77
N LEU A 56 -9.09 3.61 -3.69
CA LEU A 56 -8.98 4.97 -3.16
C LEU A 56 -8.34 5.91 -4.20
N THR A 57 -7.31 5.44 -4.91
CA THR A 57 -6.67 6.20 -6.00
C THR A 57 -7.64 6.44 -7.17
N ALA A 58 -8.43 5.43 -7.56
CA ALA A 58 -9.47 5.60 -8.58
C ALA A 58 -10.52 6.64 -8.15
N LEU A 59 -10.97 6.59 -6.89
CA LEU A 59 -11.94 7.55 -6.34
C LEU A 59 -11.36 8.97 -6.30
N GLN A 60 -10.07 9.13 -6.00
CA GLN A 60 -9.41 10.44 -5.98
C GLN A 60 -9.44 11.13 -7.35
N LEU A 61 -9.39 10.36 -8.45
CA LEU A 61 -9.51 10.89 -9.80
C LEU A 61 -10.93 11.39 -10.14
N LEU A 62 -11.93 11.01 -9.34
CA LEU A 62 -13.35 11.33 -9.58
C LEU A 62 -13.85 12.50 -8.74
N VAL A 63 -13.15 12.90 -7.68
CA VAL A 63 -13.62 13.92 -6.75
C VAL A 63 -13.15 15.32 -7.15
N ASP A 64 -14.06 16.28 -7.07
CA ASP A 64 -13.79 17.69 -7.28
C ASP A 64 -13.58 18.48 -5.96
N SER A 65 -14.04 17.94 -4.85
CA SER A 65 -13.89 18.54 -3.53
C SER A 65 -12.47 18.38 -3.00
N ARG A 66 -11.84 19.51 -2.59
CA ARG A 66 -10.52 19.51 -1.94
C ARG A 66 -10.50 18.66 -0.67
N VAL A 67 -11.57 18.74 0.12
CA VAL A 67 -11.68 17.97 1.36
C VAL A 67 -11.74 16.48 1.07
N ALA A 68 -12.56 16.06 0.11
CA ALA A 68 -12.66 14.66 -0.29
C ALA A 68 -11.32 14.14 -0.85
N ALA A 69 -10.65 14.90 -1.72
CA ALA A 69 -9.34 14.53 -2.24
C ALA A 69 -8.29 14.35 -1.13
N ARG A 70 -8.26 15.27 -0.14
CA ARG A 70 -7.36 15.16 1.02
C ARG A 70 -7.66 13.92 1.87
N LEU A 71 -8.92 13.63 2.13
CA LEU A 71 -9.31 12.45 2.92
C LEU A 71 -8.97 11.13 2.19
N LEU A 72 -9.20 11.07 0.87
CA LEU A 72 -8.82 9.91 0.06
C LEU A 72 -7.31 9.72 0.02
N GLU A 73 -6.53 10.79 -0.13
CA GLU A 73 -5.07 10.73 -0.05
C GLU A 73 -4.60 10.24 1.32
N GLN A 74 -5.12 10.82 2.41
CA GLN A 74 -4.80 10.35 3.77
C GLN A 74 -5.11 8.87 3.95
N GLY A 75 -6.28 8.43 3.50
CA GLY A 75 -6.68 7.02 3.51
C GLY A 75 -5.73 6.14 2.70
N GLY A 76 -5.41 6.55 1.48
CA GLY A 76 -4.47 5.87 0.60
C GLY A 76 -3.08 5.71 1.23
N LEU A 77 -2.56 6.78 1.84
CA LEU A 77 -1.27 6.76 2.52
C LEU A 77 -1.26 5.87 3.78
N ILE A 78 -2.38 5.79 4.53
CA ILE A 78 -2.51 4.89 5.68
C ILE A 78 -2.55 3.44 5.21
N VAL A 79 -3.36 3.15 4.19
CA VAL A 79 -3.41 1.82 3.58
C VAL A 79 -2.06 1.43 3.01
N GLY A 80 -1.37 2.33 2.31
CA GLY A 80 -0.04 2.10 1.73
C GLY A 80 0.99 1.67 2.77
N ILE A 81 1.10 2.35 3.91
CA ILE A 81 2.02 1.91 4.97
C ILE A 81 1.58 0.59 5.62
N SER A 82 0.28 0.36 5.77
CA SER A 82 -0.24 -0.92 6.28
C SER A 82 0.10 -2.08 5.37
N THR A 83 0.18 -1.86 4.06
CA THR A 83 0.60 -2.85 3.06
C THR A 83 2.04 -3.34 3.31
N VAL A 84 2.93 -2.46 3.77
CA VAL A 84 4.32 -2.83 4.11
C VAL A 84 4.37 -3.82 5.27
N PHE A 85 3.57 -3.61 6.31
CA PHE A 85 3.51 -4.54 7.45
C PHE A 85 2.84 -5.87 7.06
N ALA A 86 1.81 -5.85 6.20
CA ALA A 86 1.21 -7.06 5.66
C ALA A 86 2.21 -7.84 4.79
N TRP A 87 3.03 -7.14 4.00
CA TRP A 87 4.14 -7.74 3.24
C TRP A 87 5.16 -8.43 4.15
N LEU A 88 5.63 -7.76 5.20
CA LEU A 88 6.59 -8.35 6.14
C LEU A 88 6.01 -9.58 6.86
N ALA A 89 4.74 -9.53 7.26
CA ALA A 89 4.05 -10.67 7.87
C ALA A 89 3.96 -11.85 6.89
N PHE A 90 3.57 -11.59 5.63
CA PHE A 90 3.54 -12.60 4.58
C PHE A 90 4.94 -13.18 4.32
N ALA A 91 5.95 -12.34 4.10
CA ALA A 91 7.31 -12.78 3.80
C ALA A 91 7.90 -13.61 4.95
N SER A 92 7.69 -13.19 6.20
CA SER A 92 8.10 -13.95 7.39
C SER A 92 7.42 -15.31 7.45
N ALA A 93 6.11 -15.38 7.24
CA ALA A 93 5.36 -16.63 7.28
C ALA A 93 5.76 -17.58 6.14
N TYR A 94 5.91 -17.04 4.91
CA TYR A 94 6.29 -17.81 3.72
C TYR A 94 7.71 -18.36 3.83
N ALA A 95 8.66 -17.57 4.32
CA ALA A 95 10.04 -17.98 4.53
C ALA A 95 10.25 -18.93 5.72
N GLY A 96 9.19 -19.24 6.48
CA GLY A 96 9.23 -20.14 7.65
C GLY A 96 9.77 -19.47 8.91
N TYR A 97 9.91 -18.15 8.92
CA TYR A 97 10.27 -17.40 10.12
C TYR A 97 9.08 -17.19 11.04
N GLN A 98 9.34 -16.95 12.34
CA GLN A 98 8.30 -16.72 13.35
C GLN A 98 8.16 -15.24 13.75
N TYR A 99 8.82 -14.32 13.05
CA TYR A 99 8.82 -12.89 13.37
C TYR A 99 7.42 -12.28 13.44
N HIS A 100 6.51 -12.70 12.55
CA HIS A 100 5.13 -12.25 12.52
C HIS A 100 4.31 -12.69 13.76
N ARG A 101 4.78 -13.66 14.54
CA ARG A 101 4.15 -14.15 15.78
C ARG A 101 4.81 -13.60 17.05
N GLU A 102 5.97 -12.99 16.92
CA GLU A 102 6.69 -12.47 18.07
C GLU A 102 6.03 -11.19 18.59
N ARG A 103 5.57 -11.25 19.85
CA ARG A 103 4.78 -10.18 20.48
C ARG A 103 5.54 -8.85 20.53
N SER A 104 6.84 -8.87 20.80
CA SER A 104 7.69 -7.68 20.82
C SER A 104 7.69 -6.97 19.47
N LEU A 105 7.84 -7.73 18.38
CA LEU A 105 7.83 -7.20 17.02
C LEU A 105 6.43 -6.73 16.60
N GLN A 106 5.38 -7.43 17.01
CA GLN A 106 4.00 -6.97 16.76
C GLN A 106 3.73 -5.63 17.46
N VAL A 107 4.13 -5.49 18.73
CA VAL A 107 3.96 -4.23 19.47
C VAL A 107 4.80 -3.12 18.85
N ALA A 108 6.04 -3.38 18.46
CA ALA A 108 6.88 -2.41 17.76
C ALA A 108 6.28 -1.99 16.42
N ALA A 109 5.81 -2.94 15.62
CA ALA A 109 5.15 -2.66 14.33
C ALA A 109 3.87 -1.83 14.50
N LEU A 110 3.04 -2.17 15.48
CA LEU A 110 1.84 -1.38 15.82
C LEU A 110 2.18 0.02 16.32
N GLY A 111 3.25 0.17 17.11
CA GLY A 111 3.74 1.46 17.57
C GLY A 111 4.19 2.35 16.41
N VAL A 112 5.00 1.80 15.50
CA VAL A 112 5.47 2.52 14.31
C VAL A 112 4.28 2.87 13.39
N LEU A 113 3.41 1.90 13.12
CA LEU A 113 2.22 2.13 12.29
C LEU A 113 1.32 3.21 12.92
N GLY A 114 1.04 3.12 14.22
CA GLY A 114 0.23 4.09 14.94
C GLY A 114 0.84 5.49 14.90
N GLY A 115 2.15 5.61 15.14
CA GLY A 115 2.86 6.89 15.03
C GLY A 115 2.77 7.50 13.63
N VAL A 116 2.98 6.70 12.59
CA VAL A 116 2.84 7.16 11.20
C VAL A 116 1.39 7.57 10.89
N ILE A 117 0.40 6.83 11.37
CA ILE A 117 -1.02 7.18 11.20
C ILE A 117 -1.32 8.52 11.87
N VAL A 118 -0.86 8.74 13.11
CA VAL A 118 -1.06 10.01 13.82
C VAL A 118 -0.46 11.17 13.03
N VAL A 119 0.78 11.03 12.55
CA VAL A 119 1.44 12.07 11.74
C VAL A 119 0.66 12.36 10.45
N LYS A 120 0.10 11.34 9.81
CA LYS A 120 -0.73 11.53 8.60
C LYS A 120 -2.06 12.20 8.91
N LEU A 121 -2.72 11.82 10.01
CA LEU A 121 -4.00 12.43 10.42
C LEU A 121 -3.83 13.88 10.86
N THR A 122 -2.70 14.23 11.47
CA THR A 122 -2.37 15.62 11.87
C THR A 122 -1.82 16.46 10.72
N ASN A 123 -1.62 15.90 9.53
CA ASN A 123 -1.09 16.63 8.38
C ASN A 123 -1.85 17.93 8.05
N PRO A 124 -3.17 18.05 8.21
CA PRO A 124 -3.88 19.33 8.00
C PRO A 124 -3.37 20.50 8.87
N ILE A 125 -2.65 20.22 9.97
CA ILE A 125 -2.15 21.21 10.90
C ILE A 125 -0.74 21.69 10.50
N HIS A 126 0.12 20.76 10.05
CA HIS A 126 1.54 21.06 9.82
C HIS A 126 1.96 21.00 8.35
N GLU A 127 1.19 20.35 7.48
CA GLU A 127 1.41 20.17 6.03
C GLU A 127 2.81 19.60 5.64
N LEU A 128 3.53 19.00 6.59
CA LEU A 128 4.88 18.46 6.38
C LEU A 128 4.89 17.08 5.71
N TYR A 129 3.73 16.40 5.67
CA TYR A 129 3.62 15.08 5.04
C TYR A 129 3.26 15.21 3.57
N PHE A 130 2.23 15.98 3.24
CA PHE A 130 1.84 16.30 1.87
C PHE A 130 0.99 17.58 1.83
N THR A 131 0.98 18.21 0.66
CA THR A 131 0.03 19.27 0.30
C THR A 131 -0.74 18.85 -0.95
N ILE A 132 -1.91 19.47 -1.20
CA ILE A 132 -2.67 19.23 -2.42
C ILE A 132 -2.96 20.54 -3.13
N SER A 133 -2.71 20.54 -4.44
CA SER A 133 -2.98 21.63 -5.36
C SER A 133 -3.84 21.15 -6.53
N ARG A 134 -4.53 22.05 -7.21
CA ARG A 134 -5.28 21.68 -8.42
C ARG A 134 -4.38 21.84 -9.64
N THR A 135 -4.29 20.82 -10.47
CA THR A 135 -3.61 20.86 -11.76
C THR A 135 -4.60 20.67 -12.91
N ALA A 136 -4.24 21.18 -14.08
CA ALA A 136 -5.00 20.96 -15.32
C ALA A 136 -4.38 19.85 -16.19
N GLU A 137 -3.17 19.42 -15.92
CA GLU A 137 -2.42 18.44 -16.72
C GLU A 137 -2.20 17.13 -15.96
N PRO A 138 -2.34 15.97 -16.63
CA PRO A 138 -2.81 15.74 -18.01
C PRO A 138 -4.33 15.88 -18.18
N PHE A 139 -5.06 16.04 -17.08
CA PHE A 139 -6.48 16.37 -16.99
C PHE A 139 -6.74 17.07 -15.64
N PRO A 140 -7.83 17.81 -15.44
CA PRO A 140 -8.13 18.46 -14.18
C PRO A 140 -8.25 17.44 -13.04
N HIS A 141 -7.32 17.48 -12.07
CA HIS A 141 -7.33 16.64 -10.87
C HIS A 141 -6.60 17.30 -9.71
N TRP A 142 -6.67 16.70 -8.54
CA TRP A 142 -5.90 17.12 -7.38
C TRP A 142 -4.53 16.45 -7.39
N MET A 143 -3.48 17.26 -7.56
CA MET A 143 -2.08 16.83 -7.48
C MET A 143 -1.60 16.86 -6.04
N VAL A 144 -0.82 15.85 -5.65
CA VAL A 144 -0.22 15.70 -4.34
C VAL A 144 1.26 16.04 -4.42
N GLU A 145 1.69 16.95 -3.56
CA GLU A 145 3.11 17.28 -3.39
C GLU A 145 3.56 16.73 -2.04
N TYR A 146 4.54 15.82 -2.07
CA TYR A 146 5.01 15.13 -0.88
C TYR A 146 6.08 15.93 -0.14
N GLY A 147 5.86 16.10 1.18
CA GLY A 147 6.76 16.81 2.06
C GLY A 147 7.88 15.92 2.63
N THR A 148 8.71 16.53 3.47
CA THR A 148 9.91 15.87 4.02
C THR A 148 9.59 14.61 4.82
N ILE A 149 8.53 14.62 5.65
CA ILE A 149 8.16 13.45 6.47
C ILE A 149 7.74 12.28 5.59
N HIS A 150 7.08 12.52 4.46
CA HIS A 150 6.73 11.47 3.50
C HIS A 150 7.97 10.69 3.04
N TRP A 151 9.06 11.37 2.71
CA TRP A 151 10.27 10.74 2.22
C TRP A 151 10.97 9.88 3.28
N PHE A 152 10.96 10.30 4.55
CA PHE A 152 11.44 9.47 5.65
C PHE A 152 10.63 8.19 5.82
N VAL A 153 9.28 8.31 5.82
CA VAL A 153 8.39 7.14 5.92
C VAL A 153 8.52 6.24 4.70
N SER A 154 8.69 6.80 3.51
CA SER A 154 8.92 6.04 2.29
C SER A 154 10.26 5.30 2.31
N GLY A 155 11.33 5.94 2.79
CA GLY A 155 12.63 5.29 2.99
C GLY A 155 12.55 4.10 3.94
N PHE A 156 11.84 4.25 5.06
CA PHE A 156 11.54 3.14 5.96
C PHE A 156 10.74 2.03 5.25
N ALA A 157 9.69 2.38 4.50
CA ALA A 157 8.86 1.42 3.79
C ALA A 157 9.65 0.62 2.74
N TYR A 158 10.52 1.27 1.97
CA TYR A 158 11.38 0.60 0.99
C TYR A 158 12.40 -0.32 1.68
N THR A 159 13.01 0.13 2.78
CA THR A 159 13.93 -0.72 3.56
C THR A 159 13.22 -1.97 4.07
N ALA A 160 12.03 -1.80 4.63
CA ALA A 160 11.22 -2.92 5.10
C ALA A 160 10.81 -3.87 3.96
N ALA A 161 10.49 -3.33 2.78
CA ALA A 161 10.19 -4.14 1.60
C ALA A 161 11.42 -4.99 1.19
N VAL A 162 12.62 -4.41 1.17
CA VAL A 162 13.87 -5.13 0.87
C VAL A 162 14.12 -6.24 1.89
N VAL A 163 13.91 -6.00 3.19
CA VAL A 163 14.04 -7.04 4.23
C VAL A 163 13.13 -8.24 3.93
N GLY A 164 11.88 -8.00 3.55
CA GLY A 164 10.97 -9.08 3.16
C GLY A 164 11.46 -9.87 1.95
N PHE A 165 12.03 -9.21 0.94
CA PHE A 165 12.64 -9.89 -0.21
C PHE A 165 13.86 -10.72 0.19
N VAL A 166 14.74 -10.22 1.06
CA VAL A 166 15.89 -10.97 1.57
C VAL A 166 15.41 -12.27 2.23
N TRP A 167 14.40 -12.22 3.10
CA TRP A 167 13.85 -13.43 3.73
C TRP A 167 13.33 -14.45 2.72
N LEU A 168 12.66 -13.99 1.65
CA LEU A 168 12.20 -14.88 0.59
C LEU A 168 13.39 -15.51 -0.15
N PHE A 169 14.40 -14.74 -0.52
CA PHE A 169 15.59 -15.26 -1.19
C PHE A 169 16.30 -16.32 -0.36
N GLU A 170 16.57 -16.04 0.92
CA GLU A 170 17.17 -17.01 1.84
C GLU A 170 16.33 -18.29 1.97
N SER A 171 15.02 -18.21 1.88
CA SER A 171 14.15 -19.39 1.92
C SER A 171 14.30 -20.27 0.68
N PHE A 172 14.49 -19.68 -0.50
CA PHE A 172 14.75 -20.42 -1.74
C PHE A 172 16.10 -21.14 -1.69
N GLU A 173 17.17 -20.46 -1.26
CA GLU A 173 18.50 -21.08 -1.12
C GLU A 173 18.50 -22.25 -0.13
N ARG A 174 17.77 -22.12 0.99
CA ARG A 174 17.61 -23.21 1.98
C ARG A 174 16.79 -24.38 1.44
N GLY A 175 15.83 -24.13 0.53
CA GLY A 175 15.02 -25.17 -0.11
C GLY A 175 15.81 -26.04 -1.08
N ASP A 176 16.75 -25.44 -1.82
CA ASP A 176 17.60 -26.13 -2.80
C ASP A 176 18.71 -26.98 -2.13
N SER A 177 19.06 -26.68 -0.89
CA SER A 177 20.08 -27.40 -0.12
C SER A 177 19.56 -28.60 0.68
N ARG A 178 18.30 -29.01 0.56
CA ARG A 178 17.79 -30.24 1.14
C ARG A 178 18.10 -31.41 0.20
N PRO A 179 18.99 -32.36 0.58
CA PRO A 179 19.18 -33.59 -0.19
C PRO A 179 17.85 -34.35 -0.23
N THR A 180 17.41 -34.72 -1.43
CA THR A 180 16.30 -35.63 -1.72
C THR A 180 16.51 -37.00 -1.12
#